data_f31a0563c97be54ddf87e4dd87989a16
#
_entry.id   f31a0563c97be54ddf87e4dd87989a16
#
_cell.length_a   1.000
_cell.length_b   1.000
_cell.length_c   1.000
_cell.angle_alpha   90.00
_cell.angle_beta   90.00
_cell.angle_gamma   90.00
#
_symmetry.space_group_name_H-M   'P 1'
#
loop_
_entity.id
_entity.type
_entity.pdbx_description
1 polymer ?
#
loop_
_entity_poly.entity_id
_entity_poly.type
_entity_poly.pdbx_seq_one_letter_code
_entity_poly.pdbx_strand_id
1 'polypeptide(L)'
;MQKYHGLRRKEQEIKDSAELKAILAKTRYVTVAMCRNDEPYLVTLSHGYDFETNAIYFHCAYAGKKIDFLKANNRVWGQAFIDRGYVPGQCDHLFSSVQLSGRVTFVTDATEKRRALAVMIQQLEREPEKVLAAKVSDATLAKTCIGRIDIDFMSGKRSEKAVATP
;
A
#
# COMPACT_ATOMS: atom_id res chain seq x y z
N MET A 1 -1.89 21.11 11.08
CA MET A 1 -1.11 19.88 11.09
C MET A 1 -1.91 18.82 11.83
N GLN A 2 -2.30 17.72 11.16
CA GLN A 2 -3.09 16.66 11.80
C GLN A 2 -2.22 15.94 12.83
N LYS A 3 -2.68 15.89 14.08
CA LYS A 3 -1.92 15.26 15.17
C LYS A 3 -2.25 13.76 15.15
N TYR A 4 -1.31 12.94 14.66
CA TYR A 4 -1.46 11.49 14.69
C TYR A 4 -1.24 10.97 16.12
N HIS A 5 -2.11 10.07 16.58
CA HIS A 5 -1.92 9.41 17.85
C HIS A 5 -0.83 8.35 17.75
N GLY A 6 0.07 8.33 18.72
CA GLY A 6 1.06 7.26 18.84
C GLY A 6 0.42 5.91 19.18
N LEU A 7 1.14 4.83 18.91
CA LEU A 7 0.69 3.48 19.25
C LEU A 7 0.57 3.31 20.77
N ARG A 8 -0.53 2.71 21.24
CA ARG A 8 -0.74 2.40 22.65
C ARG A 8 0.26 1.35 23.17
N ARG A 9 0.52 0.30 22.37
CA ARG A 9 1.51 -0.75 22.67
C ARG A 9 2.84 -0.39 22.04
N LYS A 10 3.64 0.40 22.73
CA LYS A 10 4.93 0.90 22.24
C LYS A 10 5.95 -0.21 22.03
N GLU A 11 5.84 -1.30 22.77
CA GLU A 11 6.70 -2.49 22.64
C GLU A 11 6.52 -3.23 21.31
N GLN A 12 5.38 -3.01 20.63
CA GLN A 12 5.08 -3.59 19.33
C GLN A 12 5.35 -2.61 18.17
N GLU A 13 5.80 -1.41 18.46
CA GLU A 13 6.04 -0.39 17.45
C GLU A 13 7.26 -0.73 16.58
N ILE A 14 7.07 -0.65 15.27
CA ILE A 14 8.17 -0.68 14.30
C ILE A 14 8.67 0.75 14.14
N LYS A 15 9.85 1.04 14.69
CA LYS A 15 10.46 2.39 14.67
C LYS A 15 11.33 2.63 13.45
N ASP A 16 11.88 1.55 12.88
CA ASP A 16 12.76 1.65 11.72
C ASP A 16 11.95 1.91 10.45
N SER A 17 12.20 3.05 9.82
CA SER A 17 11.56 3.43 8.57
C SER A 17 11.91 2.50 7.41
N ALA A 18 13.09 1.90 7.40
CA ALA A 18 13.48 0.93 6.39
C ALA A 18 12.66 -0.35 6.51
N GLU A 19 12.35 -0.79 7.73
CA GLU A 19 11.46 -1.93 7.98
C GLU A 19 10.03 -1.65 7.52
N LEU A 20 9.48 -0.45 7.79
CA LEU A 20 8.16 -0.05 7.30
C LEU A 20 8.08 -0.14 5.77
N LYS A 21 9.07 0.40 5.08
CA LYS A 21 9.18 0.35 3.62
C LYS A 21 9.30 -1.08 3.10
N ALA A 22 10.10 -1.91 3.79
CA ALA A 22 10.26 -3.32 3.42
C ALA A 22 8.95 -4.12 3.55
N ILE A 23 8.10 -3.81 4.54
CA ILE A 23 6.76 -4.42 4.66
C ILE A 23 5.89 -4.03 3.47
N LEU A 24 5.87 -2.75 3.08
CA LEU A 24 5.12 -2.30 1.90
C LEU A 24 5.59 -3.00 0.62
N ALA A 25 6.89 -3.15 0.44
CA ALA A 25 7.45 -3.83 -0.73
C ALA A 25 7.22 -5.35 -0.76
N LYS A 26 7.02 -5.99 0.40
CA LYS A 26 6.75 -7.44 0.51
C LYS A 26 5.28 -7.79 0.41
N THR A 27 4.37 -6.85 0.69
CA THR A 27 2.93 -7.10 0.63
C THR A 27 2.41 -6.98 -0.80
N ARG A 28 1.45 -7.84 -1.15
CA ARG A 28 0.80 -7.82 -2.47
C ARG A 28 -0.38 -6.86 -2.50
N TYR A 29 -0.95 -6.57 -1.34
CA TYR A 29 -2.20 -5.83 -1.21
C TYR A 29 -2.05 -4.72 -0.19
N VAL A 30 -2.67 -3.60 -0.52
CA VAL A 30 -2.93 -2.51 0.42
C VAL A 30 -4.45 -2.30 0.50
N THR A 31 -4.98 -2.25 1.72
CA THR A 31 -6.37 -1.88 1.95
C THR A 31 -6.43 -0.39 2.17
N VAL A 32 -7.21 0.31 1.34
CA VAL A 32 -7.31 1.78 1.32
C VAL A 32 -8.69 2.21 1.79
N ALA A 33 -8.72 3.04 2.82
CA ALA A 33 -9.90 3.70 3.35
C ALA A 33 -10.03 5.09 2.75
N MET A 34 -11.23 5.40 2.28
CA MET A 34 -11.65 6.68 1.70
C MET A 34 -12.89 7.17 2.42
N CYS A 35 -13.17 8.47 2.34
CA CYS A 35 -14.38 9.06 2.89
C CYS A 35 -14.87 10.19 1.98
N ARG A 36 -16.18 10.22 1.72
CA ARG A 36 -16.88 11.27 0.99
C ARG A 36 -18.17 11.60 1.72
N ASN A 37 -18.35 12.86 2.12
CA ASN A 37 -19.55 13.32 2.85
C ASN A 37 -19.92 12.39 4.03
N ASP A 38 -18.93 12.07 4.87
CA ASP A 38 -19.06 11.17 6.03
C ASP A 38 -19.38 9.70 5.69
N GLU A 39 -19.49 9.34 4.40
CA GLU A 39 -19.61 7.95 3.97
C GLU A 39 -18.22 7.32 3.90
N PRO A 40 -17.87 6.35 4.78
CA PRO A 40 -16.62 5.61 4.68
C PRO A 40 -16.71 4.56 3.57
N TYR A 41 -15.59 4.34 2.88
CA TYR A 41 -15.48 3.30 1.87
C TYR A 41 -14.10 2.65 1.92
N LEU A 42 -14.07 1.33 1.80
CA LEU A 42 -12.86 0.53 1.87
C LEU A 42 -12.67 -0.29 0.60
N VAL A 43 -11.43 -0.39 0.13
CA VAL A 43 -11.07 -1.24 -1.01
C VAL A 43 -9.68 -1.83 -0.83
N THR A 44 -9.51 -3.10 -1.18
CA THR A 44 -8.20 -3.76 -1.23
C THR A 44 -7.69 -3.76 -2.66
N LEU A 45 -6.46 -3.32 -2.85
CA LEU A 45 -5.82 -3.12 -4.14
C LEU A 45 -4.49 -3.85 -4.20
N SER A 46 -4.20 -4.51 -5.32
CA SER A 46 -2.84 -4.89 -5.66
C SER A 46 -2.03 -3.61 -5.88
N HIS A 47 -0.79 -3.59 -5.40
CA HIS A 47 0.04 -2.38 -5.44
C HIS A 47 1.51 -2.67 -5.71
N GLY A 48 2.24 -1.63 -6.07
CA GLY A 48 3.69 -1.58 -6.04
C GLY A 48 4.16 -0.40 -5.20
N TYR A 49 5.19 -0.60 -4.39
CA TYR A 49 5.80 0.44 -3.57
C TYR A 49 7.09 0.96 -4.24
N ASP A 50 7.14 2.23 -4.48
CA ASP A 50 8.30 2.93 -5.04
C ASP A 50 9.14 3.55 -3.92
N PHE A 51 10.34 2.99 -3.72
CA PHE A 51 11.29 3.45 -2.70
C PHE A 51 11.83 4.86 -2.95
N GLU A 52 12.01 5.24 -4.22
CA GLU A 52 12.62 6.54 -4.58
C GLU A 52 11.67 7.69 -4.29
N THR A 53 10.39 7.51 -4.62
CA THR A 53 9.38 8.56 -4.45
C THR A 53 8.58 8.43 -3.17
N ASN A 54 8.79 7.35 -2.39
CA ASN A 54 7.99 7.01 -1.21
C ASN A 54 6.49 6.99 -1.51
N ALA A 55 6.12 6.35 -2.60
CA ALA A 55 4.75 6.31 -3.09
C ALA A 55 4.27 4.87 -3.36
N ILE A 56 2.97 4.68 -3.33
CA ILE A 56 2.30 3.44 -3.73
C ILE A 56 1.61 3.69 -5.08
N TYR A 57 1.83 2.78 -6.03
CA TYR A 57 1.11 2.73 -7.29
C TYR A 57 0.09 1.61 -7.31
N PHE A 58 -1.08 1.88 -7.88
CA PHE A 58 -2.12 0.90 -8.17
C PHE A 58 -2.79 1.20 -9.50
N HIS A 59 -3.35 0.19 -10.16
CA HIS A 59 -4.16 0.39 -11.37
C HIS A 59 -5.64 0.20 -11.08
N CYS A 60 -6.49 0.85 -11.86
CA CYS A 60 -7.94 0.77 -11.74
C CYS A 60 -8.64 1.14 -13.06
N ALA A 61 -9.97 1.04 -13.08
CA ALA A 61 -10.78 1.61 -14.15
C ALA A 61 -10.81 3.14 -14.05
N TYR A 62 -11.17 3.81 -15.16
CA TYR A 62 -11.33 5.28 -15.21
C TYR A 62 -12.62 5.78 -14.55
N ALA A 63 -13.55 4.89 -14.21
CA ALA A 63 -14.84 5.22 -13.59
C ALA A 63 -15.18 4.19 -12.50
N GLY A 64 -16.12 4.54 -11.61
CA GLY A 64 -16.66 3.71 -10.56
C GLY A 64 -16.52 4.33 -9.18
N LYS A 65 -17.14 3.70 -8.17
CA LYS A 65 -17.28 4.24 -6.80
C LYS A 65 -15.97 4.77 -6.22
N LYS A 66 -14.87 4.02 -6.36
CA LYS A 66 -13.53 4.44 -5.91
C LYS A 66 -13.09 5.77 -6.54
N ILE A 67 -13.31 5.93 -7.85
CA ILE A 67 -12.93 7.15 -8.58
C ILE A 67 -13.75 8.35 -8.10
N ASP A 68 -15.06 8.15 -7.89
CA ASP A 68 -15.96 9.22 -7.42
C ASP A 68 -15.57 9.68 -6.00
N PHE A 69 -15.20 8.74 -5.13
CA PHE A 69 -14.70 9.05 -3.79
C PHE A 69 -13.39 9.85 -3.85
N LEU A 70 -12.41 9.38 -4.64
CA LEU A 70 -11.09 10.00 -4.74
C LEU A 70 -11.13 11.37 -5.43
N LYS A 71 -12.06 11.59 -6.37
CA LYS A 71 -12.28 12.92 -6.96
C LYS A 71 -12.88 13.91 -5.97
N ALA A 72 -13.74 13.46 -5.08
CA ALA A 72 -14.36 14.31 -4.06
C ALA A 72 -13.42 14.58 -2.88
N ASN A 73 -12.66 13.55 -2.46
CA ASN A 73 -11.67 13.66 -1.40
C ASN A 73 -10.52 12.68 -1.69
N ASN A 74 -9.38 13.23 -2.04
CA ASN A 74 -8.20 12.42 -2.39
C ASN A 74 -7.36 11.99 -1.19
N ARG A 75 -7.73 12.37 0.04
CA ARG A 75 -7.04 11.95 1.25
C ARG A 75 -7.46 10.55 1.63
N VAL A 76 -6.45 9.70 1.92
CA VAL A 76 -6.67 8.30 2.22
C VAL A 76 -5.87 7.84 3.42
N TRP A 77 -6.37 6.77 4.07
CA TRP A 77 -5.59 5.90 4.92
C TRP A 77 -5.41 4.55 4.24
N GLY A 78 -4.25 3.94 4.43
CA GLY A 78 -3.95 2.61 3.91
C GLY A 78 -3.40 1.69 4.97
N GLN A 79 -3.58 0.40 4.78
CA GLN A 79 -2.97 -0.65 5.59
C GLN A 79 -2.41 -1.75 4.71
N ALA A 80 -1.13 -2.07 4.89
CA ALA A 80 -0.49 -3.29 4.42
C ALA A 80 -0.31 -4.24 5.61
N PHE A 81 -0.56 -5.54 5.41
CA PHE A 81 -0.58 -6.53 6.49
C PHE A 81 0.09 -7.83 6.05
N ILE A 82 0.99 -8.32 6.89
CA ILE A 82 1.60 -9.65 6.76
C ILE A 82 1.08 -10.50 7.90
N ASP A 83 0.23 -11.46 7.58
CA ASP A 83 -0.21 -12.50 8.50
C ASP A 83 0.92 -13.53 8.69
N ARG A 84 1.25 -13.84 9.93
CA ARG A 84 2.23 -14.87 10.32
C ARG A 84 1.60 -16.01 11.11
N GLY A 85 0.28 -16.02 11.21
CA GLY A 85 -0.54 -17.06 11.82
C GLY A 85 -0.94 -16.80 13.26
N TYR A 86 -2.00 -17.50 13.65
CA TYR A 86 -2.51 -17.51 15.01
C TYR A 86 -1.74 -18.54 15.86
N VAL A 87 -1.52 -18.24 17.13
CA VAL A 87 -0.86 -19.14 18.09
C VAL A 87 -1.89 -19.80 18.99
N PRO A 88 -2.31 -21.05 18.70
CA PRO A 88 -3.30 -21.75 19.51
C PRO A 88 -2.86 -21.87 20.96
N GLY A 89 -3.82 -21.71 21.88
CA GLY A 89 -3.58 -21.78 23.33
C GLY A 89 -2.97 -20.54 23.96
N GLN A 90 -2.50 -19.56 23.16
CA GLN A 90 -1.91 -18.32 23.68
C GLN A 90 -2.79 -17.09 23.41
N CYS A 91 -3.91 -17.25 22.69
CA CYS A 91 -4.78 -16.15 22.27
C CYS A 91 -3.98 -15.00 21.57
N ASP A 92 -2.96 -15.35 20.83
CA ASP A 92 -2.06 -14.39 20.15
C ASP A 92 -2.04 -14.62 18.64
N HIS A 93 -1.80 -13.56 17.90
CA HIS A 93 -1.70 -13.55 16.45
C HIS A 93 -0.40 -12.87 16.05
N LEU A 94 0.44 -13.58 15.30
CA LEU A 94 1.70 -13.06 14.82
C LEU A 94 1.49 -12.30 13.52
N PHE A 95 1.95 -11.06 13.46
CA PHE A 95 1.78 -10.22 12.30
C PHE A 95 2.80 -9.10 12.21
N SER A 96 2.92 -8.52 11.03
CA SER A 96 3.51 -7.20 10.82
C SER A 96 2.55 -6.36 9.98
N SER A 97 2.35 -5.11 10.35
CA SER A 97 1.48 -4.19 9.64
C SER A 97 2.08 -2.81 9.52
N VAL A 98 1.78 -2.15 8.41
CA VAL A 98 2.05 -0.73 8.20
C VAL A 98 0.74 -0.03 7.94
N GLN A 99 0.47 1.02 8.70
CA GLN A 99 -0.56 2.01 8.39
C GLN A 99 0.10 3.23 7.78
N LEU A 100 -0.54 3.78 6.78
CA LEU A 100 -0.08 4.99 6.10
C LEU A 100 -1.22 5.96 5.88
N SER A 101 -0.90 7.25 5.79
CA SER A 101 -1.81 8.22 5.21
C SER A 101 -1.13 8.94 4.06
N GLY A 102 -1.93 9.44 3.13
CA GLY A 102 -1.42 10.12 1.95
C GLY A 102 -2.52 10.74 1.11
N ARG A 103 -2.11 11.21 -0.06
CA ARG A 103 -3.00 11.78 -1.06
C ARG A 103 -2.90 10.99 -2.36
N VAL A 104 -4.05 10.72 -2.95
CA VAL A 104 -4.11 10.06 -4.25
C VAL A 104 -4.09 11.09 -5.37
N THR A 105 -3.24 10.86 -6.35
CA THR A 105 -3.25 11.53 -7.65
C THR A 105 -3.40 10.50 -8.76
N PHE A 106 -4.03 10.88 -9.89
CA PHE A 106 -4.09 10.02 -11.07
C PHE A 106 -3.00 10.43 -12.03
N VAL A 107 -2.13 9.46 -12.36
CA VAL A 107 -0.97 9.68 -13.22
C VAL A 107 -1.41 9.86 -14.66
N THR A 108 -1.01 10.98 -15.28
CA THR A 108 -1.28 11.31 -16.69
C THR A 108 -0.04 11.18 -17.57
N ASP A 109 1.15 11.43 -17.02
CA ASP A 109 2.41 11.33 -17.73
C ASP A 109 2.74 9.90 -18.13
N ALA A 110 3.12 9.69 -19.39
CA ALA A 110 3.37 8.35 -19.95
C ALA A 110 4.62 7.70 -19.36
N THR A 111 5.64 8.49 -19.05
CA THR A 111 6.90 7.99 -18.45
C THR A 111 6.63 7.51 -17.02
N GLU A 112 5.89 8.30 -16.24
CA GLU A 112 5.50 7.90 -14.89
C GLU A 112 4.55 6.69 -14.90
N LYS A 113 3.60 6.59 -15.84
CA LYS A 113 2.76 5.39 -16.01
C LYS A 113 3.59 4.14 -16.29
N ARG A 114 4.61 4.25 -17.14
CA ARG A 114 5.53 3.15 -17.44
C ARG A 114 6.29 2.72 -16.19
N ARG A 115 6.84 3.68 -15.44
CA ARG A 115 7.50 3.43 -14.15
C ARG A 115 6.57 2.75 -13.17
N ALA A 116 5.35 3.26 -12.99
CA ALA A 116 4.35 2.72 -12.07
C ALA A 116 4.01 1.26 -12.38
N LEU A 117 3.79 0.91 -13.67
CA LEU A 117 3.57 -0.47 -14.09
C LEU A 117 4.80 -1.34 -13.82
N ALA A 118 6.00 -0.83 -14.08
CA ALA A 118 7.23 -1.57 -13.80
C ALA A 118 7.38 -1.88 -12.31
N VAL A 119 7.16 -0.91 -11.43
CA VAL A 119 7.19 -1.10 -9.97
C VAL A 119 6.18 -2.14 -9.52
N MET A 120 4.93 -2.07 -10.01
CA MET A 120 3.91 -3.07 -9.67
C MET A 120 4.27 -4.47 -10.17
N ILE A 121 4.74 -4.58 -11.41
CA ILE A 121 5.11 -5.87 -12.01
C ILE A 121 6.30 -6.47 -11.27
N GLN A 122 7.35 -5.70 -10.98
CA GLN A 122 8.52 -6.17 -10.22
C GLN A 122 8.16 -6.68 -8.82
N GLN A 123 7.19 -6.07 -8.15
CA GLN A 123 6.76 -6.49 -6.82
C GLN A 123 5.85 -7.73 -6.85
N LEU A 124 5.00 -7.88 -7.86
CA LEU A 124 3.90 -8.85 -7.87
C LEU A 124 4.21 -10.13 -8.66
N GLU A 125 5.04 -10.03 -9.70
CA GLU A 125 5.27 -11.12 -10.65
C GLU A 125 6.51 -11.96 -10.31
N ARG A 126 6.47 -13.24 -10.67
CA ARG A 126 7.63 -14.15 -10.51
C ARG A 126 8.68 -13.98 -11.59
N GLU A 127 8.25 -13.60 -12.79
CA GLU A 127 9.11 -13.38 -13.96
C GLU A 127 8.84 -11.96 -14.52
N PRO A 128 9.23 -10.92 -13.77
CA PRO A 128 8.85 -9.53 -14.09
C PRO A 128 9.32 -9.08 -15.47
N GLU A 129 10.52 -9.47 -15.90
CA GLU A 129 11.07 -9.07 -17.20
C GLU A 129 10.22 -9.56 -18.38
N LYS A 130 9.72 -10.80 -18.31
CA LYS A 130 8.82 -11.34 -19.34
C LYS A 130 7.50 -10.57 -19.39
N VAL A 131 6.95 -10.25 -18.22
CA VAL A 131 5.67 -9.52 -18.12
C VAL A 131 5.85 -8.08 -18.58
N LEU A 132 6.94 -7.42 -18.21
CA LEU A 132 7.28 -6.08 -18.69
C LEU A 132 7.34 -6.03 -20.21
N ALA A 133 8.09 -6.93 -20.83
CA ALA A 133 8.22 -6.99 -22.29
C ALA A 133 6.88 -7.27 -23.00
N ALA A 134 6.03 -8.12 -22.42
CA ALA A 134 4.78 -8.53 -23.03
C ALA A 134 3.62 -7.56 -22.80
N LYS A 135 3.58 -6.84 -21.67
CA LYS A 135 2.39 -6.09 -21.23
C LYS A 135 2.56 -4.58 -21.18
N VAL A 136 3.79 -4.05 -21.12
CA VAL A 136 4.01 -2.61 -21.02
C VAL A 136 4.30 -2.03 -22.41
N SER A 137 3.24 -1.61 -23.10
CA SER A 137 3.26 -0.93 -24.41
C SER A 137 2.54 0.41 -24.32
N ASP A 138 2.75 1.29 -25.29
CA ASP A 138 2.06 2.59 -25.36
C ASP A 138 0.53 2.41 -25.42
N ALA A 139 0.06 1.37 -26.10
CA ALA A 139 -1.37 1.03 -26.16
C ALA A 139 -1.92 0.62 -24.79
N THR A 140 -1.13 -0.11 -23.98
CA THR A 140 -1.51 -0.47 -22.62
C THR A 140 -1.51 0.76 -21.70
N LEU A 141 -0.48 1.61 -21.79
CA LEU A 141 -0.37 2.84 -21.01
C LEU A 141 -1.55 3.79 -21.26
N ALA A 142 -1.97 3.93 -22.52
CA ALA A 142 -3.10 4.80 -22.89
C ALA A 142 -4.43 4.34 -22.26
N LYS A 143 -4.62 3.01 -22.10
CA LYS A 143 -5.86 2.41 -21.58
C LYS A 143 -5.86 2.19 -20.07
N THR A 144 -4.72 2.33 -19.39
CA THR A 144 -4.60 2.03 -17.96
C THR A 144 -4.70 3.31 -17.13
N CYS A 145 -5.66 3.33 -16.22
CA CYS A 145 -5.74 4.33 -15.17
C CYS A 145 -4.82 3.91 -14.02
N ILE A 146 -3.89 4.78 -13.66
CA ILE A 146 -2.96 4.56 -12.56
C ILE A 146 -3.20 5.61 -11.49
N GLY A 147 -3.40 5.14 -10.25
CA GLY A 147 -3.40 5.98 -9.07
C GLY A 147 -2.06 5.87 -8.35
N ARG A 148 -1.60 7.00 -7.85
CA ARG A 148 -0.42 7.14 -7.00
C ARG A 148 -0.85 7.67 -5.65
N ILE A 149 -0.43 7.03 -4.57
CA ILE A 149 -0.59 7.52 -3.20
C ILE A 149 0.75 8.08 -2.76
N ASP A 150 0.84 9.41 -2.65
CA ASP A 150 1.99 10.09 -2.04
C ASP A 150 1.86 9.94 -0.53
N ILE A 151 2.80 9.21 0.09
CA ILE A 151 2.74 8.89 1.51
C ILE A 151 3.31 10.06 2.32
N ASP A 152 2.50 10.64 3.19
CA ASP A 152 2.88 11.74 4.09
C ASP A 152 3.10 11.28 5.55
N PHE A 153 2.65 10.06 5.89
CA PHE A 153 2.84 9.47 7.22
C PHE A 153 2.81 7.94 7.15
N MET A 154 3.65 7.30 7.94
CA MET A 154 3.64 5.85 8.17
C MET A 154 3.82 5.53 9.65
N SER A 155 3.17 4.46 10.10
CA SER A 155 3.42 3.82 11.39
C SER A 155 3.32 2.31 11.24
N GLY A 156 4.08 1.57 12.01
CA GLY A 156 4.09 0.12 11.92
C GLY A 156 3.92 -0.54 13.27
N LYS A 157 3.34 -1.72 13.24
CA LYS A 157 3.11 -2.56 14.41
C LYS A 157 3.41 -4.01 14.05
N ARG A 158 4.06 -4.72 14.99
CA ARG A 158 4.26 -6.17 14.89
C ARG A 158 3.96 -6.87 16.20
N SER A 159 3.51 -8.12 16.10
CA SER A 159 3.52 -9.11 17.18
C SER A 159 4.46 -10.24 16.74
N GLU A 160 5.51 -10.46 17.51
CA GLU A 160 6.46 -11.56 17.34
C GLU A 160 6.41 -12.39 18.61
N LYS A 161 6.54 -13.72 18.49
CA LYS A 161 6.74 -14.55 19.68
C LYS A 161 7.94 -14.00 20.44
N ALA A 162 7.73 -13.62 21.68
CA ALA A 162 8.84 -13.59 22.61
C ALA A 162 9.47 -15.00 22.56
N VAL A 163 10.71 -15.09 22.07
CA VAL A 163 11.48 -16.33 22.22
C VAL A 163 11.51 -16.57 23.72
N ALA A 164 10.76 -17.58 24.18
CA ALA A 164 10.86 -18.04 25.54
C ALA A 164 12.34 -18.42 25.72
N THR A 165 13.07 -17.58 26.42
CA THR A 165 14.42 -17.91 26.87
C THR A 165 14.27 -19.14 27.76
N PRO A 166 14.96 -20.24 27.50
CA PRO A 166 14.86 -21.46 28.28
C PRO A 166 15.24 -21.25 29.73
#